data_9c08fd899ce41d175b4b9474dcde924e
#
_entry.id   9c08fd899ce41d175b4b9474dcde924e
#
_cell.length_a   1.000
_cell.length_b   1.000
_cell.length_c   1.000
_cell.angle_alpha   90.00
_cell.angle_beta   90.00
_cell.angle_gamma   90.00
#
_symmetry.space_group_name_H-M   'P 1'
#
loop_
_entity.id
_entity.type
_entity.pdbx_description
1 polymer ?
#
loop_
_entity_poly.entity_id
_entity_poly.type
_entity_poly.pdbx_seq_one_letter_code
_entity_poly.pdbx_strand_id
1 'polypeptide(L)'
;GETLTGRIRLGVAEDYAAKYLTPVLKRFAPRYAGVDIELTCEQSTALIPRVRSGDLDLALVSRDSPHSGTFLFKEPMVWVGSPQFELWRRDPVPIAVYESASLARRYAVNSLAQQGRQFKVVYNSSSLAGQVAAVEGGLAIAAITQCTVQPSLQVLGSEQGLVSIEPMEVSILRSRD
;
A
#
# COMPACT_ATOMS: atom_id res chain seq x y z
N GLY A 1 36.97 -6.53 10.82
CA GLY A 1 35.89 -7.32 10.28
C GLY A 1 35.83 -7.21 8.77
N GLU A 2 35.16 -8.13 8.16
CA GLU A 2 34.99 -8.11 6.71
C GLU A 2 34.15 -6.91 6.28
N THR A 3 34.61 -6.21 5.25
CA THR A 3 33.86 -5.13 4.63
C THR A 3 33.00 -5.71 3.53
N LEU A 4 31.68 -5.63 3.69
CA LEU A 4 30.76 -6.00 2.63
C LEU A 4 30.75 -4.93 1.55
N THR A 5 30.84 -5.37 0.30
CA THR A 5 30.74 -4.52 -0.87
C THR A 5 29.75 -5.13 -1.85
N GLY A 6 29.28 -4.32 -2.77
CA GLY A 6 28.38 -4.77 -3.81
C GLY A 6 27.22 -3.82 -4.00
N ARG A 7 26.23 -4.29 -4.76
CA ARG A 7 25.04 -3.53 -5.11
C ARG A 7 23.80 -4.36 -4.86
N ILE A 8 22.78 -3.74 -4.26
CA ILE A 8 21.48 -4.32 -4.04
C ILE A 8 20.43 -3.46 -4.74
N ARG A 9 19.64 -4.07 -5.60
CA ARG A 9 18.49 -3.43 -6.25
C ARG A 9 17.25 -3.81 -5.46
N LEU A 10 16.79 -2.86 -4.62
CA LEU A 10 15.70 -3.06 -3.67
C LEU A 10 14.44 -2.35 -4.14
N GLY A 11 13.34 -3.09 -4.24
CA GLY A 11 12.02 -2.51 -4.43
C GLY A 11 11.27 -2.40 -3.11
N VAL A 12 10.53 -1.32 -2.94
CA VAL A 12 9.66 -1.16 -1.76
C VAL A 12 8.34 -0.58 -2.22
N ALA A 13 7.25 -1.27 -1.87
CA ALA A 13 5.93 -0.74 -2.14
C ALA A 13 5.77 0.63 -1.48
N GLU A 14 5.19 1.57 -2.22
CA GLU A 14 5.00 2.96 -1.79
C GLU A 14 4.40 3.05 -0.39
N ASP A 15 3.43 2.20 -0.09
CA ASP A 15 2.74 2.17 1.20
C ASP A 15 3.67 1.89 2.39
N TYR A 16 4.78 1.20 2.16
CA TYR A 16 5.63 0.71 3.24
C TYR A 16 6.93 1.49 3.41
N ALA A 17 7.23 2.40 2.49
CA ALA A 17 8.51 3.09 2.45
C ALA A 17 8.77 3.93 3.71
N ALA A 18 7.86 4.83 4.06
CA ALA A 18 8.11 5.77 5.16
C ALA A 18 8.18 5.08 6.51
N LYS A 19 7.24 4.18 6.82
CA LYS A 19 7.15 3.56 8.15
C LYS A 19 8.16 2.44 8.35
N TYR A 20 8.37 1.60 7.33
CA TYR A 20 9.14 0.37 7.50
C TYR A 20 10.54 0.43 6.91
N LEU A 21 10.73 1.10 5.79
CA LEU A 21 12.03 1.17 5.14
C LEU A 21 12.98 2.16 5.83
N THR A 22 12.50 3.34 6.14
CA THR A 22 13.35 4.42 6.69
C THR A 22 14.14 4.00 7.93
N PRO A 23 13.53 3.35 8.94
CA PRO A 23 14.30 2.90 10.12
C PRO A 23 15.37 1.87 9.76
N VAL A 24 15.10 0.99 8.81
CA VAL A 24 16.06 -0.03 8.35
C VAL A 24 17.25 0.63 7.67
N LEU A 25 16.99 1.59 6.78
CA LEU A 25 18.06 2.31 6.08
C LEU A 25 18.95 3.09 7.04
N LYS A 26 18.37 3.72 8.06
CA LYS A 26 19.15 4.44 9.09
C LYS A 26 20.12 3.53 9.83
N ARG A 27 19.74 2.28 10.06
CA ARG A 27 20.61 1.29 10.69
C ARG A 27 21.64 0.71 9.73
N PHE A 28 21.21 0.46 8.50
CA PHE A 28 22.01 -0.23 7.49
C PHE A 28 23.12 0.67 6.93
N ALA A 29 22.79 1.90 6.56
CA ALA A 29 23.71 2.77 5.83
C ALA A 29 25.06 2.99 6.53
N PRO A 30 25.13 3.32 7.83
CA PRO A 30 26.41 3.50 8.49
C PRO A 30 27.15 2.19 8.72
N ARG A 31 26.44 1.05 8.80
CA ARG A 31 27.05 -0.26 9.10
C ARG A 31 27.65 -0.92 7.86
N TYR A 32 27.09 -0.67 6.69
CA TYR A 32 27.47 -1.30 5.43
C TYR A 32 27.75 -0.25 4.36
N ALA A 33 28.63 0.70 4.67
CA ALA A 33 28.93 1.83 3.79
C ALA A 33 29.48 1.43 2.42
N GLY A 34 30.04 0.21 2.28
CA GLY A 34 30.54 -0.30 1.00
C GLY A 34 29.47 -0.94 0.11
N VAL A 35 28.23 -1.00 0.57
CA VAL A 35 27.12 -1.58 -0.22
C VAL A 35 26.32 -0.45 -0.84
N ASP A 36 26.18 -0.48 -2.16
CA ASP A 36 25.34 0.46 -2.90
C ASP A 36 23.90 -0.06 -2.94
N ILE A 37 22.98 0.72 -2.42
CA ILE A 37 21.55 0.43 -2.48
C ILE A 37 20.93 1.25 -3.58
N GLU A 38 20.36 0.56 -4.57
CA GLU A 38 19.57 1.18 -5.61
C GLU A 38 18.10 0.91 -5.28
N LEU A 39 17.38 1.96 -4.92
CA LEU A 39 16.03 1.85 -4.40
C LEU A 39 15.00 2.24 -5.45
N THR A 40 14.00 1.37 -5.64
CA THR A 40 12.83 1.65 -6.46
C THR A 40 11.58 1.60 -5.61
N CYS A 41 10.78 2.67 -5.65
CA CYS A 41 9.54 2.76 -4.90
C CYS A 41 8.37 2.90 -5.87
N GLU A 42 7.51 1.87 -5.91
CA GLU A 42 6.35 1.79 -6.79
C GLU A 42 5.25 0.97 -6.13
N GLN A 43 4.15 0.73 -6.82
CA GLN A 43 3.12 -0.19 -6.36
C GLN A 43 3.61 -1.64 -6.41
N SER A 44 3.09 -2.49 -5.53
CA SER A 44 3.45 -3.92 -5.50
C SER A 44 3.24 -4.59 -6.86
N THR A 45 2.17 -4.24 -7.56
CA THR A 45 1.86 -4.79 -8.88
C THR A 45 2.92 -4.48 -9.94
N ALA A 46 3.66 -3.38 -9.77
CA ALA A 46 4.77 -3.01 -10.64
C ALA A 46 6.09 -3.68 -10.20
N LEU A 47 6.29 -3.83 -8.90
CA LEU A 47 7.53 -4.39 -8.35
C LEU A 47 7.65 -5.90 -8.50
N ILE A 48 6.55 -6.63 -8.26
CA ILE A 48 6.56 -8.10 -8.28
C ILE A 48 7.09 -8.66 -9.59
N PRO A 49 6.62 -8.23 -10.77
CA PRO A 49 7.18 -8.72 -12.03
C PRO A 49 8.67 -8.44 -12.20
N ARG A 50 9.15 -7.31 -11.69
CA ARG A 50 10.57 -6.92 -11.79
C ARG A 50 11.46 -7.78 -10.92
N VAL A 51 10.98 -8.24 -9.77
CA VAL A 51 11.71 -9.21 -8.94
C VAL A 51 11.76 -10.55 -9.65
N ARG A 52 10.62 -11.01 -10.19
CA ARG A 52 10.52 -12.30 -10.89
C ARG A 52 11.40 -12.36 -12.14
N SER A 53 11.57 -11.25 -12.82
CA SER A 53 12.46 -11.18 -14.00
C SER A 53 13.94 -10.98 -13.66
N GLY A 54 14.28 -10.77 -12.39
CA GLY A 54 15.64 -10.49 -11.96
C GLY A 54 16.07 -9.03 -12.11
N ASP A 55 15.15 -8.15 -12.46
CA ASP A 55 15.41 -6.71 -12.61
C ASP A 55 15.60 -6.03 -11.25
N LEU A 56 14.99 -6.57 -10.21
CA LEU A 56 15.23 -6.24 -8.81
C LEU A 56 15.71 -7.49 -8.08
N ASP A 57 16.55 -7.32 -7.07
CA ASP A 57 17.07 -8.42 -6.28
C ASP A 57 16.08 -8.87 -5.21
N LEU A 58 15.42 -7.92 -4.59
CA LEU A 58 14.35 -8.19 -3.63
C LEU A 58 13.39 -7.01 -3.53
N ALA A 59 12.21 -7.28 -3.00
CA ALA A 59 11.22 -6.22 -2.77
C ALA A 59 10.36 -6.51 -1.54
N LEU A 60 10.00 -5.44 -0.85
CA LEU A 60 9.01 -5.43 0.21
C LEU A 60 7.68 -5.05 -0.43
N VAL A 61 6.73 -5.99 -0.45
CA VAL A 61 5.48 -5.85 -1.19
C VAL A 61 4.28 -6.39 -0.42
N SER A 62 3.08 -6.01 -0.86
CA SER A 62 1.87 -6.75 -0.56
C SER A 62 1.86 -7.96 -1.51
N ARG A 63 1.95 -9.16 -0.96
CA ARG A 63 2.06 -10.37 -1.80
C ARG A 63 0.77 -10.64 -2.56
N ASP A 64 0.92 -11.18 -3.76
CA ASP A 64 -0.19 -11.46 -4.66
C ASP A 64 -0.78 -12.87 -4.48
N SER A 65 -0.10 -13.74 -3.74
CA SER A 65 -0.56 -15.09 -3.44
C SER A 65 -0.01 -15.59 -2.11
N PRO A 66 -0.68 -16.58 -1.46
CA PRO A 66 -0.24 -17.09 -0.16
C PRO A 66 1.14 -17.72 -0.13
N HIS A 67 1.67 -18.11 -1.29
CA HIS A 67 2.96 -18.80 -1.38
C HIS A 67 4.08 -17.91 -1.94
N SER A 68 3.78 -16.64 -2.20
CA SER A 68 4.72 -15.70 -2.79
C SER A 68 5.59 -15.06 -1.70
N GLY A 69 6.89 -15.34 -1.75
CA GLY A 69 7.89 -14.74 -0.87
C GLY A 69 7.81 -15.19 0.59
N THR A 70 8.53 -14.49 1.44
CA THR A 70 8.55 -14.71 2.89
C THR A 70 7.58 -13.76 3.57
N PHE A 71 6.54 -14.31 4.18
CA PHE A 71 5.55 -13.54 4.92
C PHE A 71 6.18 -12.87 6.15
N LEU A 72 5.88 -11.59 6.36
CA LEU A 72 6.35 -10.84 7.51
C LEU A 72 5.23 -10.51 8.50
N PHE A 73 4.19 -9.83 8.04
CA PHE A 73 3.06 -9.42 8.89
C PHE A 73 1.87 -8.99 8.04
N LYS A 74 0.72 -8.82 8.70
CA LYS A 74 -0.47 -8.25 8.09
C LYS A 74 -0.54 -6.76 8.37
N GLU A 75 -0.71 -5.97 7.31
CA GLU A 75 -0.92 -4.53 7.42
C GLU A 75 -2.41 -4.24 7.27
N PRO A 76 -3.06 -3.64 8.28
CA PRO A 76 -4.47 -3.31 8.18
C PRO A 76 -4.77 -2.34 7.06
N MET A 77 -5.92 -2.52 6.41
CA MET A 77 -6.51 -1.56 5.47
C MET A 77 -7.64 -0.82 6.17
N VAL A 78 -7.73 0.48 5.95
CA VAL A 78 -8.77 1.31 6.55
C VAL A 78 -9.42 2.21 5.51
N TRP A 79 -10.71 2.51 5.70
CA TRP A 79 -11.38 3.56 4.96
C TRP A 79 -10.97 4.91 5.54
N VAL A 80 -10.71 5.87 4.67
CA VAL A 80 -10.40 7.25 5.09
C VAL A 80 -11.28 8.26 4.35
N GLY A 81 -11.58 9.33 5.05
CA GLY A 81 -12.32 10.46 4.52
C GLY A 81 -11.73 11.76 5.04
N SER A 82 -12.20 12.87 4.52
CA SER A 82 -11.90 14.18 5.07
C SER A 82 -12.94 14.53 6.15
N PRO A 83 -12.50 15.07 7.30
CA PRO A 83 -13.45 15.52 8.31
C PRO A 83 -14.33 16.68 7.85
N GLN A 84 -13.95 17.36 6.77
CA GLN A 84 -14.75 18.47 6.21
C GLN A 84 -15.91 18.00 5.34
N PHE A 85 -15.87 16.75 4.85
CA PHE A 85 -16.85 16.21 3.92
C PHE A 85 -17.35 14.87 4.42
N GLU A 86 -18.66 14.72 4.56
CA GLU A 86 -19.28 13.48 5.03
C GLU A 86 -19.71 12.59 3.86
N LEU A 87 -18.79 12.28 2.95
CA LEU A 87 -19.08 11.57 1.71
C LEU A 87 -19.54 10.12 1.93
N TRP A 88 -19.21 9.53 3.09
CA TRP A 88 -19.71 8.19 3.45
C TRP A 88 -21.21 8.12 3.61
N ARG A 89 -21.89 9.27 3.76
CA ARG A 89 -23.34 9.33 3.86
C ARG A 89 -24.04 9.26 2.52
N ARG A 90 -23.32 9.46 1.43
CA ARG A 90 -23.90 9.43 0.09
C ARG A 90 -24.22 8.00 -0.36
N ASP A 91 -25.28 7.89 -1.16
CA ASP A 91 -25.67 6.63 -1.78
C ASP A 91 -25.96 6.91 -3.29
N PRO A 92 -25.18 6.37 -4.21
CA PRO A 92 -23.99 5.52 -4.01
C PRO A 92 -22.82 6.29 -3.39
N VAL A 93 -22.02 5.60 -2.58
CA VAL A 93 -20.84 6.23 -1.97
C VAL A 93 -19.74 6.42 -3.02
N PRO A 94 -19.18 7.64 -3.15
CA PRO A 94 -18.10 7.86 -4.11
C PRO A 94 -16.76 7.37 -3.55
N ILE A 95 -16.06 6.54 -4.32
CA ILE A 95 -14.78 5.98 -3.90
C ILE A 95 -13.66 6.29 -4.88
N ALA A 96 -12.48 6.51 -4.33
CA ALA A 96 -11.23 6.53 -5.07
C ALA A 96 -10.58 5.15 -4.95
N VAL A 97 -10.08 4.62 -6.05
CA VAL A 97 -9.49 3.28 -6.08
C VAL A 97 -8.15 3.28 -6.79
N TYR A 98 -7.34 2.28 -6.45
CA TYR A 98 -6.13 1.97 -7.19
C TYR A 98 -6.49 1.31 -8.53
N GLU A 99 -5.49 1.01 -9.33
CA GLU A 99 -5.65 0.35 -10.63
C GLU A 99 -6.34 -1.03 -10.50
N SER A 100 -6.90 -1.52 -11.61
CA SER A 100 -7.71 -2.73 -11.63
C SER A 100 -6.98 -4.00 -11.14
N ALA A 101 -5.66 -4.08 -11.30
CA ALA A 101 -4.86 -5.22 -10.84
C ALA A 101 -4.55 -5.16 -9.33
N SER A 102 -4.87 -4.07 -8.65
CA SER A 102 -4.53 -3.85 -7.24
C SER A 102 -5.37 -4.74 -6.32
N LEU A 103 -4.70 -5.40 -5.36
CA LEU A 103 -5.38 -6.10 -4.26
C LEU A 103 -6.14 -5.12 -3.37
N ALA A 104 -5.59 -3.92 -3.12
CA ALA A 104 -6.26 -2.90 -2.33
C ALA A 104 -7.62 -2.54 -2.92
N ARG A 105 -7.68 -2.36 -4.24
CA ARG A 105 -8.94 -2.12 -4.94
C ARG A 105 -9.92 -3.27 -4.74
N ARG A 106 -9.47 -4.50 -4.93
CA ARG A 106 -10.31 -5.69 -4.79
C ARG A 106 -10.87 -5.83 -3.39
N TYR A 107 -10.04 -5.64 -2.38
CA TYR A 107 -10.46 -5.76 -0.97
C TYR A 107 -11.42 -4.64 -0.56
N ALA A 108 -11.21 -3.43 -1.06
CA ALA A 108 -12.12 -2.31 -0.83
C ALA A 108 -13.51 -2.58 -1.44
N VAL A 109 -13.54 -3.00 -2.70
CA VAL A 109 -14.78 -3.31 -3.41
C VAL A 109 -15.50 -4.49 -2.75
N ASN A 110 -14.77 -5.54 -2.38
CA ASN A 110 -15.34 -6.70 -1.68
C ASN A 110 -15.97 -6.30 -0.34
N SER A 111 -15.32 -5.40 0.40
CA SER A 111 -15.85 -4.91 1.68
C SER A 111 -17.22 -4.23 1.49
N LEU A 112 -17.34 -3.38 0.48
CA LEU A 112 -18.60 -2.71 0.18
C LEU A 112 -19.66 -3.70 -0.33
N ALA A 113 -19.25 -4.65 -1.18
CA ALA A 113 -20.15 -5.67 -1.70
C ALA A 113 -20.71 -6.58 -0.61
N GLN A 114 -19.88 -7.00 0.35
CA GLN A 114 -20.31 -7.83 1.47
C GLN A 114 -21.37 -7.15 2.34
N GLN A 115 -21.27 -5.83 2.46
CA GLN A 115 -22.25 -5.06 3.24
C GLN A 115 -23.47 -4.63 2.39
N GLY A 116 -23.48 -4.95 1.09
CA GLY A 116 -24.54 -4.55 0.17
C GLY A 116 -24.57 -3.05 -0.10
N ARG A 117 -23.45 -2.37 0.08
CA ARG A 117 -23.38 -0.92 -0.07
C ARG A 117 -23.16 -0.52 -1.51
N GLN A 118 -24.03 0.32 -2.05
CA GLN A 118 -23.88 0.88 -3.40
C GLN A 118 -22.72 1.87 -3.41
N PHE A 119 -21.89 1.79 -4.44
CA PHE A 119 -20.75 2.69 -4.61
C PHE A 119 -20.55 3.07 -6.06
N LYS A 120 -19.82 4.14 -6.29
CA LYS A 120 -19.35 4.51 -7.63
C LYS A 120 -17.88 4.88 -7.58
N VAL A 121 -17.13 4.43 -8.56
CA VAL A 121 -15.73 4.80 -8.72
C VAL A 121 -15.67 6.16 -9.39
N VAL A 122 -15.14 7.16 -8.68
CA VAL A 122 -15.03 8.54 -9.19
C VAL A 122 -13.59 8.95 -9.45
N TYR A 123 -12.63 8.16 -8.97
CA TYR A 123 -11.21 8.45 -9.15
C TYR A 123 -10.42 7.15 -9.20
N ASN A 124 -9.51 7.07 -10.15
CA ASN A 124 -8.66 5.90 -10.36
C ASN A 124 -7.22 6.38 -10.51
N SER A 125 -6.33 5.91 -9.64
CA SER A 125 -4.93 6.30 -9.66
C SER A 125 -4.07 5.21 -9.02
N SER A 126 -2.90 4.96 -9.59
CA SER A 126 -1.90 4.08 -8.99
C SER A 126 -1.09 4.76 -7.88
N SER A 127 -1.29 6.06 -7.66
CA SER A 127 -0.53 6.87 -6.72
C SER A 127 -1.26 7.03 -5.40
N LEU A 128 -0.56 6.77 -4.27
CA LEU A 128 -1.08 7.08 -2.95
C LEU A 128 -1.38 8.58 -2.79
N ALA A 129 -0.49 9.43 -3.31
CA ALA A 129 -0.70 10.88 -3.26
C ALA A 129 -1.98 11.29 -4.00
N GLY A 130 -2.29 10.62 -5.11
CA GLY A 130 -3.55 10.85 -5.83
C GLY A 130 -4.77 10.42 -5.04
N GLN A 131 -4.72 9.29 -4.34
CA GLN A 131 -5.80 8.83 -3.47
C GLN A 131 -6.06 9.85 -2.36
N VAL A 132 -5.00 10.31 -1.70
CA VAL A 132 -5.09 11.31 -0.62
C VAL A 132 -5.67 12.61 -1.14
N ALA A 133 -5.24 13.08 -2.31
CA ALA A 133 -5.74 14.32 -2.91
C ALA A 133 -7.25 14.23 -3.20
N ALA A 134 -7.71 13.09 -3.72
CA ALA A 134 -9.13 12.88 -3.97
C ALA A 134 -9.97 12.93 -2.69
N VAL A 135 -9.45 12.38 -1.60
CA VAL A 135 -10.12 12.38 -0.30
C VAL A 135 -10.13 13.79 0.31
N GLU A 136 -8.98 14.43 0.39
CA GLU A 136 -8.85 15.77 0.96
C GLU A 136 -9.63 16.82 0.17
N GLY A 137 -9.71 16.63 -1.14
CA GLY A 137 -10.46 17.52 -2.04
C GLY A 137 -11.97 17.32 -2.00
N GLY A 138 -12.48 16.37 -1.24
CA GLY A 138 -13.93 16.15 -1.11
C GLY A 138 -14.55 15.42 -2.32
N LEU A 139 -13.75 14.66 -3.06
CA LEU A 139 -14.26 13.91 -4.22
C LEU A 139 -14.75 12.52 -3.82
N ALA A 140 -14.05 11.86 -2.91
CA ALA A 140 -14.27 10.45 -2.59
C ALA A 140 -13.80 10.09 -1.18
N ILE A 141 -14.20 8.91 -0.70
CA ILE A 141 -13.48 8.19 0.35
C ILE A 141 -12.55 7.19 -0.31
N ALA A 142 -11.55 6.71 0.41
CA ALA A 142 -10.59 5.74 -0.13
C ALA A 142 -10.22 4.70 0.91
N ALA A 143 -9.78 3.52 0.44
CA ALA A 143 -9.20 2.49 1.28
C ALA A 143 -7.67 2.51 1.11
N ILE A 144 -6.96 2.74 2.20
CA ILE A 144 -5.50 2.80 2.21
C ILE A 144 -4.94 1.98 3.37
N THR A 145 -3.66 1.67 3.32
CA THR A 145 -2.99 1.00 4.44
C THR A 145 -2.96 1.90 5.67
N GLN A 146 -3.14 1.32 6.84
CA GLN A 146 -3.14 2.07 8.10
C GLN A 146 -1.85 2.85 8.30
N CYS A 147 -0.72 2.28 7.90
CA CYS A 147 0.59 2.92 8.05
C CYS A 147 0.76 4.19 7.20
N THR A 148 -0.12 4.44 6.23
CA THR A 148 -0.07 5.64 5.37
C THR A 148 -1.08 6.72 5.75
N VAL A 149 -1.90 6.48 6.79
CA VAL A 149 -2.89 7.46 7.22
C VAL A 149 -2.20 8.70 7.80
N GLN A 150 -2.51 9.84 7.22
CA GLN A 150 -2.00 11.13 7.66
C GLN A 150 -2.97 11.77 8.67
N PRO A 151 -2.47 12.65 9.57
CA PRO A 151 -3.33 13.29 10.58
C PRO A 151 -4.49 14.11 10.01
N SER A 152 -4.38 14.58 8.77
CA SER A 152 -5.44 15.31 8.07
C SER A 152 -6.63 14.45 7.67
N LEU A 153 -6.47 13.12 7.67
CA LEU A 153 -7.51 12.18 7.25
C LEU A 153 -8.23 11.59 8.46
N GLN A 154 -9.52 11.36 8.30
CA GLN A 154 -10.34 10.67 9.29
C GLN A 154 -10.44 9.20 8.92
N VAL A 155 -10.13 8.31 9.86
CA VAL A 155 -10.39 6.87 9.70
C VAL A 155 -11.89 6.64 9.89
N LEU A 156 -12.50 5.98 8.91
CA LEU A 156 -13.93 5.69 8.89
C LEU A 156 -14.15 4.22 9.25
N GLY A 157 -15.16 3.96 10.06
CA GLY A 157 -15.47 2.60 10.51
C GLY A 157 -16.95 2.37 10.67
N SER A 158 -17.33 1.53 11.64
CA SER A 158 -18.73 1.15 11.88
C SER A 158 -19.63 2.34 12.17
N GLU A 159 -19.13 3.36 12.84
CA GLU A 159 -19.89 4.59 13.11
C GLU A 159 -20.29 5.33 11.83
N GLN A 160 -19.50 5.19 10.77
CA GLN A 160 -19.80 5.77 9.47
C GLN A 160 -20.48 4.77 8.51
N GLY A 161 -20.91 3.62 9.03
CA GLY A 161 -21.60 2.61 8.24
C GLY A 161 -20.69 1.80 7.32
N LEU A 162 -19.39 1.68 7.66
CA LEU A 162 -18.43 0.94 6.88
C LEU A 162 -17.91 -0.26 7.66
N VAL A 163 -17.80 -1.41 6.99
CA VAL A 163 -17.25 -2.62 7.59
C VAL A 163 -15.75 -2.73 7.33
N SER A 164 -15.10 -3.62 8.07
CA SER A 164 -13.66 -3.85 7.95
C SER A 164 -13.28 -4.32 6.55
N ILE A 165 -12.04 -4.02 6.18
CA ILE A 165 -11.43 -4.43 4.91
C ILE A 165 -10.42 -5.53 5.23
N GLU A 166 -10.26 -6.50 4.33
CA GLU A 166 -9.24 -7.53 4.46
C GLU A 166 -7.84 -6.89 4.48
N PRO A 167 -6.96 -7.27 5.43
CA PRO A 167 -5.63 -6.70 5.50
C PRO A 167 -4.72 -7.17 4.37
N MET A 168 -3.69 -6.38 4.08
CA MET A 168 -2.61 -6.77 3.17
C MET A 168 -1.65 -7.72 3.88
N GLU A 169 -1.11 -8.66 3.17
CA GLU A 169 -0.04 -9.52 3.66
C GLU A 169 1.30 -9.02 3.14
N VAL A 170 2.11 -8.47 4.03
CA VAL A 170 3.41 -7.91 3.67
C VAL A 170 4.46 -9.01 3.65
N SER A 171 5.20 -9.07 2.56
CA SER A 171 6.21 -10.11 2.32
C SER A 171 7.48 -9.53 1.71
N ILE A 172 8.58 -10.26 1.89
CA ILE A 172 9.80 -10.03 1.13
C ILE A 172 9.83 -11.06 -0.01
N LEU A 173 9.91 -10.55 -1.23
CA LEU A 173 10.06 -11.35 -2.43
C LEU A 173 11.49 -11.22 -2.93
N ARG A 174 12.14 -12.35 -3.21
CA ARG A 174 13.51 -12.39 -3.73
C ARG A 174 13.51 -12.90 -5.15
N SER A 175 14.48 -12.44 -5.95
CA SER A 175 14.58 -12.84 -7.37
C SER A 175 14.87 -14.32 -7.56
N ARG A 176 15.32 -15.01 -6.50
CA ARG A 176 15.65 -16.45 -6.54
C ARG A 176 14.64 -17.34 -5.82
N ASP A 177 13.52 -16.78 -5.40
CA ASP A 177 12.44 -17.51 -4.70
C ASP A 177 11.52 -18.25 -5.68
#